data_f50a3a3ffb4aa5c9ba4b9ce3d7572879
#
_entry.id   f50a3a3ffb4aa5c9ba4b9ce3d7572879
#
_cell.length_a   1.000
_cell.length_b   1.000
_cell.length_c   1.000
_cell.angle_alpha   90.00
_cell.angle_beta   90.00
_cell.angle_gamma   90.00
#
_symmetry.space_group_name_H-M   'P 1'
#
loop_
_entity.id
_entity.type
_entity.pdbx_description
1 polymer ?
#
loop_
_entity_poly.entity_id
_entity_poly.type
_entity_poly.pdbx_seq_one_letter_code
_entity_poly.pdbx_strand_id
1 'polypeptide(L)'
;MIPTSFSPGATVSAQDRSDVIDLVNRLNMAFDVWDLDTMLSLHADDFTVHHPRGVATGHDQMVAFYEAYYPLTIGVRRQHLNHVVTGNDDGTITVISYNLLIRVATPERAAALKGQAVITAEPGLPAIAMHLVMIDRLRHDPGRGWRFAERHVEETVLSPTYR
;
A
#
# COMPACT_ATOMS: atom_id res chain seq x y z
N MET A 1 -6.00 -14.38 3.11
CA MET A 1 -7.37 -14.78 2.68
C MET A 1 -8.37 -13.73 3.08
N ILE A 2 -9.24 -13.28 2.18
CA ILE A 2 -10.32 -12.33 2.52
C ILE A 2 -11.18 -12.95 3.62
N PRO A 3 -11.47 -12.23 4.72
CA PRO A 3 -12.38 -12.73 5.75
C PRO A 3 -13.74 -13.07 5.17
N THR A 4 -14.34 -14.15 5.62
CA THR A 4 -15.70 -14.57 5.19
C THR A 4 -16.81 -13.78 5.90
N SER A 5 -16.48 -12.94 6.86
CA SER A 5 -17.41 -12.07 7.59
C SER A 5 -16.77 -10.69 7.78
N PHE A 6 -17.55 -9.66 7.51
CA PHE A 6 -17.21 -8.26 7.71
C PHE A 6 -18.08 -7.62 8.80
N SER A 7 -18.43 -8.42 9.82
CA SER A 7 -19.16 -7.90 10.99
C SER A 7 -18.38 -6.76 11.63
N PRO A 8 -19.05 -5.68 12.06
CA PRO A 8 -18.38 -4.63 12.80
C PRO A 8 -17.66 -5.23 14.01
N GLY A 9 -16.36 -4.97 14.14
CA GLY A 9 -15.58 -5.26 15.34
C GLY A 9 -15.79 -4.20 16.42
N ALA A 10 -14.80 -3.98 17.27
CA ALA A 10 -14.81 -2.90 18.22
C ALA A 10 -15.04 -1.54 17.52
N THR A 11 -15.75 -0.65 18.22
CA THR A 11 -16.10 0.67 17.66
C THR A 11 -14.82 1.48 17.39
N VAL A 12 -14.67 1.94 16.16
CA VAL A 12 -13.63 2.87 15.74
C VAL A 12 -14.23 4.26 15.63
N SER A 13 -13.59 5.26 16.22
CA SER A 13 -14.04 6.64 16.11
C SER A 13 -14.02 7.11 14.63
N ALA A 14 -14.85 8.10 14.30
CA ALA A 14 -14.84 8.68 12.95
C ALA A 14 -13.48 9.30 12.60
N GLN A 15 -12.80 9.89 13.60
CA GLN A 15 -11.47 10.47 13.43
C GLN A 15 -10.43 9.38 13.15
N ASP A 16 -10.35 8.33 13.99
CA ASP A 16 -9.41 7.23 13.78
C ASP A 16 -9.63 6.55 12.43
N ARG A 17 -10.91 6.34 12.05
CA ARG A 17 -11.25 5.79 10.73
C ARG A 17 -10.70 6.65 9.60
N SER A 18 -10.85 7.97 9.69
CA SER A 18 -10.33 8.91 8.70
C SER A 18 -8.81 8.86 8.66
N ASP A 19 -8.17 8.89 9.83
CA ASP A 19 -6.72 8.94 9.96
C ASP A 19 -6.04 7.67 9.40
N VAL A 20 -6.58 6.48 9.69
CA VAL A 20 -6.00 5.23 9.18
C VAL A 20 -6.20 5.07 7.67
N ILE A 21 -7.33 5.53 7.11
CA ILE A 21 -7.55 5.52 5.66
C ILE A 21 -6.59 6.51 4.98
N ASP A 22 -6.42 7.72 5.53
CA ASP A 22 -5.47 8.71 5.02
C ASP A 22 -4.03 8.16 5.07
N LEU A 23 -3.66 7.46 6.16
CA LEU A 23 -2.34 6.83 6.28
C LEU A 23 -2.09 5.80 5.16
N VAL A 24 -3.08 4.94 4.86
CA VAL A 24 -3.00 3.98 3.75
C VAL A 24 -2.81 4.71 2.41
N ASN A 25 -3.57 5.77 2.18
CA ASN A 25 -3.47 6.56 0.95
C ASN A 25 -2.12 7.27 0.82
N ARG A 26 -1.58 7.85 1.91
CA ARG A 26 -0.26 8.49 1.94
C ARG A 26 0.84 7.52 1.57
N LEU A 27 0.83 6.31 2.12
CA LEU A 27 1.80 5.28 1.77
C LEU A 27 1.79 4.98 0.26
N ASN A 28 0.61 4.86 -0.35
CA ASN A 28 0.50 4.62 -1.79
C ASN A 28 1.00 5.79 -2.63
N MET A 29 0.66 7.01 -2.23
CA MET A 29 1.15 8.21 -2.92
C MET A 29 2.68 8.34 -2.81
N ALA A 30 3.26 8.02 -1.64
CA ALA A 30 4.71 7.99 -1.45
C ALA A 30 5.38 6.93 -2.35
N PHE A 31 4.79 5.75 -2.48
CA PHE A 31 5.24 4.75 -3.46
C PHE A 31 5.21 5.27 -4.89
N ASP A 32 4.15 5.97 -5.28
CA ASP A 32 3.96 6.43 -6.66
C ASP A 32 4.97 7.51 -7.09
N VAL A 33 5.52 8.25 -6.13
CA VAL A 33 6.58 9.24 -6.36
C VAL A 33 7.95 8.76 -5.90
N TRP A 34 8.01 7.59 -5.28
CA TRP A 34 9.19 6.97 -4.68
C TRP A 34 9.84 7.82 -3.60
N ASP A 35 9.04 8.28 -2.65
CA ASP A 35 9.49 8.95 -1.43
C ASP A 35 9.74 7.89 -0.34
N LEU A 36 10.94 7.30 -0.34
CA LEU A 36 11.32 6.22 0.57
C LEU A 36 11.29 6.66 2.03
N ASP A 37 11.74 7.89 2.31
CA ASP A 37 11.78 8.43 3.67
C ASP A 37 10.35 8.53 4.24
N THR A 38 9.42 9.08 3.45
CA THR A 38 8.00 9.11 3.84
C THR A 38 7.46 7.70 4.03
N MET A 39 7.68 6.76 3.09
CA MET A 39 7.20 5.38 3.23
C MET A 39 7.66 4.75 4.55
N LEU A 40 8.94 4.87 4.89
CA LEU A 40 9.51 4.32 6.12
C LEU A 40 8.96 5.02 7.38
N SER A 41 8.77 6.33 7.33
CA SER A 41 8.24 7.11 8.46
C SER A 41 6.81 6.73 8.87
N LEU A 42 6.02 6.18 7.94
CA LEU A 42 4.65 5.73 8.20
C LEU A 42 4.60 4.39 8.93
N HIS A 43 5.71 3.68 9.06
CA HIS A 43 5.79 2.38 9.74
C HIS A 43 6.15 2.54 11.22
N ALA A 44 5.70 1.58 12.03
CA ALA A 44 6.26 1.33 13.34
C ALA A 44 7.68 0.75 13.21
N ASP A 45 8.52 0.93 14.23
CA ASP A 45 9.93 0.53 14.17
C ASP A 45 10.10 -1.00 13.98
N ASP A 46 9.11 -1.79 14.44
CA ASP A 46 9.02 -3.24 14.35
C ASP A 46 8.07 -3.71 13.23
N PHE A 47 7.70 -2.84 12.29
CA PHE A 47 6.78 -3.17 11.20
C PHE A 47 7.20 -4.44 10.47
N THR A 48 6.22 -5.29 10.17
CA THR A 48 6.44 -6.52 9.39
C THR A 48 5.54 -6.55 8.15
N VAL A 49 6.13 -6.84 7.00
CA VAL A 49 5.37 -7.12 5.78
C VAL A 49 5.45 -8.62 5.45
N HIS A 50 4.29 -9.22 5.21
CA HIS A 50 4.12 -10.56 4.66
C HIS A 50 3.73 -10.43 3.19
N HIS A 51 4.67 -10.71 2.30
CA HIS A 51 4.50 -10.54 0.86
C HIS A 51 4.79 -11.86 0.15
N PRO A 52 4.17 -12.17 -1.01
CA PRO A 52 4.49 -13.39 -1.78
C PRO A 52 5.97 -13.58 -2.11
N ARG A 53 6.78 -12.52 -2.06
CA ARG A 53 8.23 -12.57 -2.27
C ARG A 53 9.04 -12.79 -0.99
N GLY A 54 8.41 -12.85 0.16
CA GLY A 54 9.07 -13.05 1.46
C GLY A 54 8.55 -12.13 2.55
N VAL A 55 9.13 -12.27 3.73
CA VAL A 55 8.82 -11.48 4.92
C VAL A 55 9.97 -10.52 5.19
N ALA A 56 9.65 -9.26 5.51
CA ALA A 56 10.64 -8.29 5.97
C ALA A 56 10.15 -7.63 7.26
N THR A 57 11.04 -7.48 8.25
CA THR A 57 10.72 -6.93 9.57
C THR A 57 11.73 -5.87 9.97
N GLY A 58 11.23 -4.75 10.48
CA GLY A 58 12.05 -3.63 10.95
C GLY A 58 12.66 -2.81 9.83
N HIS A 59 13.28 -1.68 10.21
CA HIS A 59 13.72 -0.65 9.29
C HIS A 59 14.65 -1.16 8.18
N ASP A 60 15.74 -1.84 8.54
CA ASP A 60 16.78 -2.20 7.57
C ASP A 60 16.30 -3.21 6.53
N GLN A 61 15.50 -4.20 6.98
CA GLN A 61 14.91 -5.17 6.05
C GLN A 61 13.85 -4.50 5.16
N MET A 62 13.13 -3.51 5.66
CA MET A 62 12.15 -2.76 4.85
C MET A 62 12.83 -1.88 3.80
N VAL A 63 13.96 -1.24 4.12
CA VAL A 63 14.77 -0.52 3.12
C VAL A 63 15.17 -1.46 1.98
N ALA A 64 15.81 -2.59 2.32
CA ALA A 64 16.24 -3.56 1.32
C ALA A 64 15.06 -4.14 0.50
N PHE A 65 13.91 -4.41 1.17
CA PHE A 65 12.71 -4.89 0.51
C PHE A 65 12.17 -3.88 -0.50
N TYR A 66 12.07 -2.59 -0.12
CA TYR A 66 11.58 -1.55 -1.01
C TYR A 66 12.52 -1.30 -2.18
N GLU A 67 13.83 -1.23 -1.94
CA GLU A 67 14.82 -1.06 -3.02
C GLU A 67 14.75 -2.20 -4.04
N ALA A 68 14.62 -3.44 -3.58
CA ALA A 68 14.46 -4.60 -4.47
C ALA A 68 13.10 -4.59 -5.22
N TYR A 69 12.09 -3.90 -4.68
CA TYR A 69 10.77 -3.78 -5.27
C TYR A 69 10.65 -2.61 -6.26
N TYR A 70 11.52 -1.61 -6.15
CA TYR A 70 11.47 -0.37 -6.95
C TYR A 70 11.34 -0.57 -8.46
N PRO A 71 12.12 -1.45 -9.12
CA PRO A 71 12.03 -1.61 -10.57
C PRO A 71 10.63 -1.99 -11.06
N LEU A 72 9.85 -2.69 -10.23
CA LEU A 72 8.50 -3.14 -10.56
C LEU A 72 7.46 -2.01 -10.45
N THR A 73 7.83 -0.89 -9.82
CA THR A 73 6.92 0.23 -9.54
C THR A 73 7.02 1.35 -10.57
N ILE A 74 8.05 1.33 -11.40
CA ILE A 74 8.30 2.38 -12.41
C ILE A 74 7.15 2.41 -13.41
N GLY A 75 6.51 3.58 -13.57
CA GLY A 75 5.35 3.74 -14.45
C GLY A 75 4.05 3.14 -13.92
N VAL A 76 3.98 2.81 -12.63
CA VAL A 76 2.79 2.28 -11.95
C VAL A 76 2.16 3.36 -11.05
N ARG A 77 0.84 3.32 -10.92
CA ARG A 77 0.05 4.09 -9.93
C ARG A 77 -0.81 3.13 -9.13
N ARG A 78 -0.95 3.41 -7.84
CA ARG A 78 -1.69 2.58 -6.91
C ARG A 78 -3.03 3.21 -6.55
N GLN A 79 -4.05 2.38 -6.45
CA GLN A 79 -5.37 2.79 -5.97
C GLN A 79 -5.84 1.79 -4.92
N HIS A 80 -5.99 2.25 -3.68
CA HIS A 80 -6.67 1.48 -2.64
C HIS A 80 -8.16 1.80 -2.65
N LEU A 81 -8.97 0.75 -2.62
CA LEU A 81 -10.43 0.81 -2.75
C LEU A 81 -11.07 -0.06 -1.67
N ASN A 82 -12.36 0.21 -1.38
CA ASN A 82 -13.20 -0.62 -0.52
C ASN A 82 -12.59 -0.82 0.88
N HIS A 83 -12.15 0.26 1.52
CA HIS A 83 -11.60 0.19 2.87
C HIS A 83 -12.64 -0.28 3.88
N VAL A 84 -12.39 -1.42 4.52
CA VAL A 84 -13.10 -1.91 5.70
C VAL A 84 -12.21 -1.73 6.91
N VAL A 85 -12.66 -0.91 7.85
CA VAL A 85 -11.90 -0.53 9.05
C VAL A 85 -12.56 -1.15 10.27
N THR A 86 -11.80 -1.93 11.03
CA THR A 86 -12.27 -2.68 12.20
C THR A 86 -11.32 -2.45 13.38
N GLY A 87 -11.88 -2.09 14.55
CA GLY A 87 -11.11 -2.04 15.78
C GLY A 87 -10.87 -3.44 16.35
N ASN A 88 -9.71 -3.64 16.92
CA ASN A 88 -9.32 -4.87 17.62
C ASN A 88 -9.35 -4.66 19.14
N ASP A 89 -9.51 -5.74 19.92
CA ASP A 89 -9.61 -5.69 21.38
C ASP A 89 -8.32 -5.18 22.06
N ASP A 90 -7.19 -5.23 21.36
CA ASP A 90 -5.90 -4.75 21.84
C ASP A 90 -5.61 -3.27 21.51
N GLY A 91 -6.62 -2.55 21.01
CA GLY A 91 -6.50 -1.13 20.63
C GLY A 91 -5.84 -0.88 19.28
N THR A 92 -5.47 -1.92 18.53
CA THR A 92 -5.03 -1.78 17.15
C THR A 92 -6.24 -1.67 16.20
N ILE A 93 -6.00 -1.22 14.98
CA ILE A 93 -7.01 -1.17 13.92
C ILE A 93 -6.56 -2.03 12.74
N THR A 94 -7.47 -2.84 12.22
CA THR A 94 -7.28 -3.57 10.97
C THR A 94 -7.98 -2.83 9.82
N VAL A 95 -7.26 -2.60 8.73
CA VAL A 95 -7.81 -2.08 7.47
C VAL A 95 -7.64 -3.13 6.39
N ILE A 96 -8.77 -3.55 5.81
CA ILE A 96 -8.78 -4.43 4.63
C ILE A 96 -9.16 -3.60 3.43
N SER A 97 -8.42 -3.74 2.34
CA SER A 97 -8.70 -3.00 1.11
C SER A 97 -8.24 -3.76 -0.14
N TYR A 98 -8.81 -3.42 -1.28
CA TYR A 98 -8.25 -3.81 -2.56
C TYR A 98 -7.18 -2.81 -2.98
N ASN A 99 -6.10 -3.30 -3.56
CA ASN A 99 -5.08 -2.47 -4.15
C ASN A 99 -4.93 -2.81 -5.64
N LEU A 100 -5.22 -1.84 -6.49
CA LEU A 100 -4.99 -1.94 -7.92
C LEU A 100 -3.67 -1.25 -8.26
N LEU A 101 -2.75 -1.98 -8.87
CA LEU A 101 -1.57 -1.43 -9.49
C LEU A 101 -1.87 -1.22 -10.98
N ILE A 102 -1.92 0.03 -11.38
CA ILE A 102 -2.25 0.43 -12.75
C ILE A 102 -0.95 0.88 -13.41
N ARG A 103 -0.52 0.17 -14.44
CA ARG A 103 0.57 0.63 -15.28
C ARG A 103 0.04 1.75 -16.20
N VAL A 104 0.59 2.94 -16.05
CA VAL A 104 0.20 4.14 -16.81
C VAL A 104 1.24 4.53 -17.84
N ALA A 105 2.47 4.04 -17.71
CA ALA A 105 3.55 4.18 -18.68
C ALA A 105 4.49 2.97 -18.61
N THR A 106 5.21 2.69 -19.68
CA THR A 106 6.36 1.77 -19.62
C THR A 106 7.49 2.37 -18.76
N PRO A 107 8.41 1.56 -18.22
CA PRO A 107 9.54 2.09 -17.45
C PRO A 107 10.36 3.14 -18.23
N GLU A 108 10.54 2.95 -19.52
CA GLU A 108 11.31 3.84 -20.42
C GLU A 108 10.66 5.23 -20.54
N ARG A 109 9.34 5.29 -20.47
CA ARG A 109 8.56 6.53 -20.57
C ARG A 109 8.09 7.11 -19.25
N ALA A 110 8.33 6.41 -18.15
CA ALA A 110 7.84 6.83 -16.82
C ALA A 110 8.35 8.22 -16.40
N ALA A 111 9.53 8.62 -16.87
CA ALA A 111 10.07 9.95 -16.59
C ALA A 111 9.18 11.08 -17.15
N ALA A 112 8.47 10.82 -18.25
CA ALA A 112 7.54 11.78 -18.84
C ALA A 112 6.31 12.06 -17.96
N LEU A 113 6.01 11.22 -16.97
CA LEU A 113 4.93 11.45 -16.00
C LEU A 113 5.23 12.62 -15.05
N LYS A 114 6.49 13.06 -14.98
CA LYS A 114 6.90 14.17 -14.12
C LYS A 114 6.78 15.49 -14.85
N GLY A 115 6.03 16.43 -14.29
CA GLY A 115 5.99 17.82 -14.77
C GLY A 115 5.16 18.09 -16.03
N GLN A 116 4.46 17.10 -16.58
CA GLN A 116 3.57 17.29 -17.72
C GLN A 116 2.11 17.22 -17.27
N ALA A 117 1.31 18.22 -17.65
CA ALA A 117 -0.12 18.26 -17.32
C ALA A 117 -0.94 17.24 -18.11
N VAL A 118 -0.51 16.89 -19.31
CA VAL A 118 -1.18 15.93 -20.19
C VAL A 118 -0.13 15.05 -20.86
N ILE A 119 -0.36 13.76 -20.82
CA ILE A 119 0.48 12.75 -21.48
C ILE A 119 -0.42 11.84 -22.29
N THR A 120 -0.09 11.64 -23.58
CA THR A 120 -0.75 10.62 -24.40
C THR A 120 -0.25 9.24 -23.99
N ALA A 121 -1.17 8.36 -23.60
CA ALA A 121 -0.84 6.99 -23.24
C ALA A 121 -0.27 6.21 -24.43
N GLU A 122 0.58 5.22 -24.12
CA GLU A 122 1.05 4.25 -25.08
C GLU A 122 -0.06 3.25 -25.44
N PRO A 123 -0.02 2.60 -26.61
CA PRO A 123 -1.00 1.57 -26.95
C PRO A 123 -1.09 0.48 -25.87
N GLY A 124 -2.33 0.17 -25.46
CA GLY A 124 -2.59 -0.81 -24.38
C GLY A 124 -2.46 -0.27 -22.95
N LEU A 125 -2.15 1.01 -22.76
CA LEU A 125 -2.12 1.67 -21.45
C LEU A 125 -3.21 2.74 -21.35
N PRO A 126 -3.68 3.07 -20.13
CA PRO A 126 -3.36 2.40 -18.87
C PRO A 126 -3.95 0.99 -18.79
N ALA A 127 -3.29 0.09 -18.04
CA ALA A 127 -3.74 -1.28 -17.84
C ALA A 127 -3.58 -1.72 -16.39
N ILE A 128 -4.48 -2.57 -15.90
CA ILE A 128 -4.32 -3.19 -14.58
C ILE A 128 -3.15 -4.17 -14.67
N ALA A 129 -2.09 -3.86 -13.94
CA ALA A 129 -0.90 -4.70 -13.84
C ALA A 129 -1.07 -5.77 -12.75
N MET A 130 -1.73 -5.39 -11.65
CA MET A 130 -1.90 -6.29 -10.50
C MET A 130 -3.16 -5.89 -9.72
N HIS A 131 -3.86 -6.91 -9.20
CA HIS A 131 -4.90 -6.77 -8.19
C HIS A 131 -4.48 -7.52 -6.94
N LEU A 132 -4.60 -6.88 -5.79
CA LEU A 132 -4.17 -7.40 -4.49
C LEU A 132 -5.28 -7.18 -3.46
N VAL A 133 -5.31 -8.06 -2.46
CA VAL A 133 -5.98 -7.78 -1.18
C VAL A 133 -4.91 -7.40 -0.17
N MET A 134 -5.09 -6.26 0.48
CA MET A 134 -4.20 -5.78 1.53
C MET A 134 -4.92 -5.87 2.87
N ILE A 135 -4.24 -6.43 3.86
CA ILE A 135 -4.69 -6.46 5.25
C ILE A 135 -3.63 -5.75 6.07
N ASP A 136 -3.96 -4.55 6.52
CA ASP A 136 -3.06 -3.70 7.30
C ASP A 136 -3.49 -3.69 8.76
N ARG A 137 -2.58 -3.95 9.67
CA ARG A 137 -2.76 -3.72 11.10
C ARG A 137 -2.02 -2.47 11.50
N LEU A 138 -2.75 -1.53 12.10
CA LEU A 138 -2.22 -0.25 12.52
C LEU A 138 -2.24 -0.15 14.03
N ARG A 139 -1.19 0.47 14.59
CA ARG A 139 -1.02 0.75 16.01
C ARG A 139 -0.86 2.24 16.23
N HIS A 140 -1.49 2.77 17.27
CA HIS A 140 -1.28 4.16 17.65
C HIS A 140 0.02 4.27 18.45
N ASP A 141 0.95 5.08 17.93
CA ASP A 141 2.23 5.35 18.55
C ASP A 141 2.13 6.71 19.29
N PRO A 142 2.36 6.77 20.61
CA PRO A 142 2.37 8.03 21.34
C PRO A 142 3.34 9.04 20.73
N GLY A 143 2.83 10.22 20.35
CA GLY A 143 3.61 11.29 19.73
C GLY A 143 3.81 11.21 18.23
N ARG A 144 3.59 10.04 17.60
CA ARG A 144 3.67 9.88 16.12
C ARG A 144 2.32 9.59 15.47
N GLY A 145 1.25 9.26 16.26
CA GLY A 145 -0.07 8.89 15.76
C GLY A 145 -0.11 7.47 15.19
N TRP A 146 -1.07 7.17 14.32
CA TRP A 146 -1.21 5.85 13.72
C TRP A 146 -0.01 5.47 12.87
N ARG A 147 0.43 4.20 12.95
CA ARG A 147 1.56 3.61 12.19
C ARG A 147 1.20 2.21 11.73
N PHE A 148 1.69 1.83 10.55
CA PHE A 148 1.62 0.43 10.13
C PHE A 148 2.47 -0.43 11.07
N ALA A 149 1.85 -1.42 11.72
CA ALA A 149 2.53 -2.41 12.54
C ALA A 149 2.75 -3.72 11.77
N GLU A 150 1.79 -4.08 10.90
CA GLU A 150 1.87 -5.29 10.09
C GLU A 150 1.09 -5.11 8.78
N ARG A 151 1.57 -5.72 7.72
CA ARG A 151 0.89 -5.77 6.42
C ARG A 151 0.95 -7.18 5.85
N HIS A 152 -0.21 -7.69 5.42
CA HIS A 152 -0.31 -8.90 4.62
C HIS A 152 -0.75 -8.53 3.20
N VAL A 153 0.02 -9.03 2.22
CA VAL A 153 -0.31 -8.94 0.79
C VAL A 153 -0.90 -10.27 0.37
N GLU A 154 -2.21 -10.27 0.19
CA GLU A 154 -3.00 -11.47 -0.07
C GLU A 154 -3.60 -11.47 -1.48
N GLU A 155 -4.04 -12.64 -1.95
CA GLU A 155 -4.80 -12.82 -3.19
C GLU A 155 -4.27 -12.02 -4.39
N THR A 156 -2.97 -12.14 -4.63
CA THR A 156 -2.31 -11.41 -5.71
C THR A 156 -2.66 -12.02 -7.07
N VAL A 157 -3.32 -11.23 -7.91
CA VAL A 157 -3.60 -11.56 -9.32
C VAL A 157 -2.74 -10.69 -10.21
N LEU A 158 -1.86 -11.30 -10.99
CA LEU A 158 -0.96 -10.63 -11.91
C LEU A 158 -1.52 -10.61 -13.33
N SER A 159 -1.43 -9.47 -14.01
CA SER A 159 -1.62 -9.44 -15.46
C SER A 159 -0.52 -10.27 -16.16
N PRO A 160 -0.85 -11.04 -17.20
CA PRO A 160 0.16 -11.78 -17.97
C PRO A 160 1.22 -10.86 -18.61
N THR A 161 0.90 -9.58 -18.76
CA THR A 161 1.82 -8.56 -19.30
C THR A 161 2.67 -7.85 -18.23
N TYR A 162 2.47 -8.19 -16.95
CA TYR A 162 3.25 -7.66 -15.84
C TYR A 162 4.59 -8.41 -15.74
N ARG A 163 5.64 -7.78 -16.25
CA ARG A 163 7.02 -8.29 -16.20
C ARG A 163 7.96 -7.18 -15.75
#